data_efea1623c5bac8f47b94116c6db21219
#
_entry.id   efea1623c5bac8f47b94116c6db21219
#
_cell.length_a   1.000
_cell.length_b   1.000
_cell.length_c   1.000
_cell.angle_alpha   90.00
_cell.angle_beta   90.00
_cell.angle_gamma   90.00
#
_symmetry.space_group_name_H-M   'P 1'
#
loop_
_entity.id
_entity.type
_entity.pdbx_description
1 polymer ?
#
loop_
_entity_poly.entity_id
_entity_poly.type
_entity_poly.pdbx_seq_one_letter_code
_entity_poly.pdbx_strand_id
1 'polypeptide(L)'
;MLYNKEQELLRKAVRDFVSKELDTLPAEMDKTGVMPKELIKKLADAKFISSNIPEEYGGGGAGYVSYAIRCASTATFVTAGSSLASLPILYNGTEEQKQKYLKGIATGELIGAFGLTEPGAGSDAGGQQTTAELVGD
;
A
#
# COMPACT_ATOMS: atom_id res chain seq x y z
N MET A 1 11.56 -9.60 24.31
CA MET A 1 11.91 -9.15 22.96
C MET A 1 10.60 -8.82 22.25
N LEU A 2 10.48 -7.62 21.70
CA LEU A 2 9.25 -7.21 21.00
C LEU A 2 9.16 -7.76 19.55
N TYR A 3 10.30 -8.09 18.94
CA TYR A 3 10.41 -8.55 17.55
C TYR A 3 11.22 -9.86 17.47
N ASN A 4 10.88 -10.70 16.49
CA ASN A 4 11.70 -11.85 16.11
C ASN A 4 12.88 -11.41 15.21
N LYS A 5 13.79 -12.34 14.87
CA LYS A 5 14.99 -12.03 14.06
C LYS A 5 14.66 -11.46 12.67
N GLU A 6 13.64 -11.98 12.01
CA GLU A 6 13.21 -11.50 10.69
C GLU A 6 12.64 -10.09 10.76
N GLN A 7 11.85 -9.80 11.79
CA GLN A 7 11.28 -8.49 12.03
C GLN A 7 12.35 -7.44 12.38
N GLU A 8 13.40 -7.83 13.12
CA GLU A 8 14.56 -6.95 13.39
C GLU A 8 15.37 -6.68 12.11
N LEU A 9 15.59 -7.68 11.27
CA LEU A 9 16.25 -7.50 9.97
C LEU A 9 15.43 -6.59 9.05
N LEU A 10 14.11 -6.80 8.99
CA LEU A 10 13.21 -5.95 8.23
C LEU A 10 13.25 -4.50 8.75
N ARG A 11 13.19 -4.30 10.06
CA ARG A 11 13.26 -2.97 10.68
C ARG A 11 14.56 -2.24 10.30
N LYS A 12 15.68 -2.97 10.29
CA LYS A 12 16.96 -2.43 9.84
C LYS A 12 16.90 -2.06 8.36
N ALA A 13 16.45 -2.97 7.50
CA ALA A 13 16.34 -2.74 6.06
C ALA A 13 15.45 -1.53 5.73
N VAL A 14 14.30 -1.38 6.41
CA VAL A 14 13.42 -0.21 6.25
C VAL A 14 14.13 1.07 6.67
N ARG A 15 14.84 1.07 7.80
CA ARG A 15 15.58 2.24 8.28
C ARG A 15 16.69 2.65 7.32
N ASP A 16 17.47 1.67 6.85
CA ASP A 16 18.55 1.90 5.89
C ASP A 16 18.00 2.45 4.57
N PHE A 17 16.87 1.92 4.09
CA PHE A 17 16.18 2.42 2.90
C PHE A 17 15.71 3.87 3.07
N VAL A 18 15.04 4.17 4.19
CA VAL A 18 14.53 5.52 4.49
C VAL A 18 15.68 6.54 4.52
N SER A 19 16.76 6.21 5.24
CA SER A 19 17.93 7.11 5.34
C SER A 19 18.60 7.34 3.99
N LYS A 20 18.61 6.34 3.11
CA LYS A 20 19.27 6.43 1.81
C LYS A 20 18.43 7.10 0.73
N GLU A 21 17.13 6.76 0.69
CA GLU A 21 16.28 7.12 -0.45
C GLU A 21 15.27 8.24 -0.13
N LEU A 22 15.00 8.50 1.16
CA LEU A 22 13.94 9.42 1.56
C LEU A 22 14.42 10.65 2.34
N ASP A 23 15.68 10.72 2.77
CA ASP A 23 16.15 11.74 3.72
C ASP A 23 15.96 13.18 3.19
N THR A 24 16.08 13.40 1.89
CA THR A 24 15.93 14.72 1.23
C THR A 24 14.59 14.93 0.51
N LEU A 25 13.85 13.86 0.22
CA LEU A 25 12.64 13.90 -0.62
C LEU A 25 11.40 14.53 0.05
N PRO A 26 11.15 14.39 1.37
CA PRO A 26 9.94 14.93 1.98
C PRO A 26 9.76 16.45 1.77
N ALA A 27 10.85 17.21 1.90
CA ALA A 27 10.79 18.65 1.72
C ALA A 27 10.54 19.07 0.26
N GLU A 28 10.98 18.28 -0.70
CA GLU A 28 10.73 18.50 -2.12
C GLU A 28 9.30 18.09 -2.50
N MET A 29 8.85 16.98 -1.98
CA MET A 29 7.47 16.49 -2.17
C MET A 29 6.44 17.46 -1.56
N ASP A 30 6.71 18.01 -0.39
CA ASP A 30 5.86 19.02 0.24
C ASP A 30 5.77 20.32 -0.61
N LYS A 31 6.88 20.72 -1.23
CA LYS A 31 6.92 21.88 -2.12
C LYS A 31 6.18 21.68 -3.42
N THR A 32 6.32 20.51 -4.03
CA THR A 32 5.83 20.23 -5.39
C THR A 32 4.46 19.57 -5.39
N GLY A 33 4.04 18.95 -4.29
CA GLY A 33 2.86 18.10 -4.21
C GLY A 33 2.95 16.83 -5.05
N VAL A 34 4.14 16.46 -5.53
CA VAL A 34 4.35 15.36 -6.46
C VAL A 34 5.22 14.29 -5.83
N MET A 35 4.77 13.04 -5.87
CA MET A 35 5.57 11.87 -5.52
C MET A 35 6.29 11.34 -6.76
N PRO A 36 7.63 11.21 -6.73
CA PRO A 36 8.39 10.68 -7.86
C PRO A 36 8.00 9.22 -8.18
N LYS A 37 7.76 8.93 -9.46
CA LYS A 37 7.41 7.56 -9.92
C LYS A 37 8.54 6.57 -9.63
N GLU A 38 9.78 7.00 -9.71
CA GLU A 38 10.96 6.20 -9.40
C GLU A 38 10.98 5.75 -7.94
N LEU A 39 10.47 6.58 -7.03
CA LEU A 39 10.34 6.19 -5.62
C LEU A 39 9.29 5.11 -5.43
N ILE A 40 8.15 5.22 -6.11
CA ILE A 40 7.09 4.19 -6.09
C ILE A 40 7.67 2.85 -6.55
N LYS A 41 8.44 2.86 -7.64
CA LYS A 41 9.10 1.66 -8.15
C LYS A 41 10.09 1.08 -7.14
N LYS A 42 10.94 1.88 -6.53
CA LYS A 42 11.89 1.43 -5.50
C LYS A 42 11.19 0.83 -4.29
N LEU A 43 10.07 1.41 -3.85
CA LEU A 43 9.24 0.88 -2.76
C LEU A 43 8.58 -0.45 -3.14
N ALA A 44 8.15 -0.61 -4.39
CA ALA A 44 7.60 -1.84 -4.92
C ALA A 44 8.66 -2.94 -5.00
N ASP A 45 9.83 -2.65 -5.57
CA ASP A 45 10.96 -3.59 -5.71
C ASP A 45 11.44 -4.09 -4.33
N ALA A 46 11.44 -3.20 -3.33
CA ALA A 46 11.73 -3.56 -1.94
C ALA A 46 10.56 -4.28 -1.22
N LYS A 47 9.43 -4.52 -1.89
CA LYS A 47 8.20 -5.10 -1.33
C LYS A 47 7.59 -4.28 -0.19
N PHE A 48 7.90 -2.99 -0.10
CA PHE A 48 7.42 -2.15 0.99
C PHE A 48 5.96 -1.74 0.82
N ILE A 49 5.47 -1.56 -0.41
CA ILE A 49 4.06 -1.27 -0.68
C ILE A 49 3.18 -2.51 -0.81
N SER A 50 3.75 -3.70 -0.83
CA SER A 50 3.03 -4.95 -1.07
C SER A 50 3.26 -6.02 0.00
N SER A 51 3.63 -5.60 1.21
CA SER A 51 4.02 -6.52 2.29
C SER A 51 2.92 -7.45 2.75
N ASN A 52 1.67 -7.01 2.70
CA ASN A 52 0.48 -7.77 3.08
C ASN A 52 -0.21 -8.45 1.89
N ILE A 53 0.26 -8.22 0.67
CA ILE A 53 -0.18 -8.94 -0.51
C ILE A 53 0.55 -10.28 -0.54
N PRO A 54 -0.14 -11.42 -0.75
CA PRO A 54 0.48 -12.72 -0.87
C PRO A 54 1.53 -12.80 -1.98
N GLU A 55 2.51 -13.69 -1.83
CA GLU A 55 3.59 -13.88 -2.81
C GLU A 55 3.08 -14.32 -4.18
N GLU A 56 1.99 -15.10 -4.23
CA GLU A 56 1.33 -15.53 -5.47
C GLU A 56 0.83 -14.38 -6.35
N TYR A 57 0.54 -13.22 -5.75
CA TYR A 57 0.21 -11.98 -6.46
C TYR A 57 1.40 -11.00 -6.54
N GLY A 58 2.62 -11.50 -6.33
CA GLY A 58 3.85 -10.70 -6.41
C GLY A 58 4.14 -9.84 -5.19
N GLY A 59 3.41 -10.00 -4.10
CA GLY A 59 3.60 -9.29 -2.84
C GLY A 59 4.75 -9.82 -1.98
N GLY A 60 4.84 -9.32 -0.76
CA GLY A 60 5.85 -9.70 0.21
C GLY A 60 5.45 -10.78 1.20
N GLY A 61 4.14 -11.12 1.29
CA GLY A 61 3.62 -12.17 2.17
C GLY A 61 3.95 -12.04 3.66
N ALA A 62 4.40 -10.87 4.12
CA ALA A 62 5.11 -10.71 5.40
C ALA A 62 4.21 -10.38 6.60
N GLY A 63 2.89 -10.34 6.40
CA GLY A 63 1.90 -10.15 7.46
C GLY A 63 1.85 -8.75 8.09
N TYR A 64 0.92 -8.57 9.03
CA TYR A 64 0.60 -7.25 9.59
C TYR A 64 1.68 -6.62 10.48
N VAL A 65 2.49 -7.42 11.19
CA VAL A 65 3.58 -6.86 12.01
C VAL A 65 4.64 -6.22 11.12
N SER A 66 5.00 -6.89 10.04
CA SER A 66 5.93 -6.36 9.05
C SER A 66 5.37 -5.12 8.35
N TYR A 67 4.07 -5.11 8.08
CA TYR A 67 3.35 -3.94 7.58
C TYR A 67 3.45 -2.75 8.56
N ALA A 68 3.19 -2.95 9.85
CA ALA A 68 3.27 -1.91 10.87
C ALA A 68 4.68 -1.32 11.01
N ILE A 69 5.73 -2.13 10.93
CA ILE A 69 7.13 -1.68 10.95
C ILE A 69 7.42 -0.73 9.78
N ARG A 70 6.88 -1.00 8.60
CA ARG A 70 7.05 -0.18 7.39
C ARG A 70 6.22 1.10 7.45
N CYS A 71 4.98 1.03 7.91
CA CYS A 71 4.10 2.20 8.03
C CYS A 71 4.67 3.29 8.94
N ALA A 72 5.38 2.91 10.00
CA ALA A 72 6.05 3.87 10.87
C ALA A 72 7.10 4.74 10.16
N SER A 73 7.57 4.30 8.99
CA SER A 73 8.65 4.96 8.25
C SER A 73 8.20 5.72 6.99
N THR A 74 7.05 5.34 6.38
CA THR A 74 6.55 5.90 5.10
C THR A 74 5.03 6.05 5.07
N ALA A 75 4.46 6.29 6.20
CA ALA A 75 3.07 6.33 6.65
C ALA A 75 1.94 6.29 5.58
N THR A 76 1.62 7.42 4.96
CA THR A 76 0.31 7.56 4.30
C THR A 76 0.21 6.82 2.97
N PHE A 77 1.23 6.91 2.13
CA PHE A 77 1.22 6.29 0.80
C PHE A 77 1.21 4.76 0.86
N VAL A 78 2.06 4.19 1.72
CA VAL A 78 2.13 2.74 1.94
C VAL A 78 0.82 2.22 2.53
N THR A 79 0.21 2.97 3.44
CA THR A 79 -1.06 2.57 4.08
C THR A 79 -2.21 2.56 3.07
N ALA A 80 -2.38 3.63 2.30
CA ALA A 80 -3.48 3.73 1.35
C ALA A 80 -3.37 2.65 0.23
N GLY A 81 -2.19 2.52 -0.38
CA GLY A 81 -1.97 1.57 -1.47
C GLY A 81 -1.96 0.12 -1.03
N SER A 82 -1.22 -0.20 0.03
CA SER A 82 -0.95 -1.59 0.40
C SER A 82 -1.99 -2.24 1.29
N SER A 83 -2.80 -1.49 2.04
CA SER A 83 -3.83 -2.10 2.89
C SER A 83 -5.24 -1.67 2.53
N LEU A 84 -5.53 -0.38 2.55
CA LEU A 84 -6.90 0.08 2.35
C LEU A 84 -7.43 -0.26 0.96
N ALA A 85 -6.60 -0.17 -0.07
CA ALA A 85 -7.00 -0.54 -1.44
C ALA A 85 -6.89 -2.04 -1.71
N SER A 86 -5.81 -2.70 -1.25
CA SER A 86 -5.55 -4.09 -1.62
C SER A 86 -6.35 -5.12 -0.81
N LEU A 87 -6.61 -4.88 0.48
CA LEU A 87 -7.31 -5.86 1.31
C LEU A 87 -8.75 -6.14 0.88
N PRO A 88 -9.58 -5.15 0.52
CA PRO A 88 -10.91 -5.43 -0.04
C PRO A 88 -10.86 -6.32 -1.27
N ILE A 89 -9.89 -6.09 -2.17
CA ILE A 89 -9.69 -6.91 -3.36
C ILE A 89 -9.23 -8.32 -2.97
N LEU A 90 -8.27 -8.42 -2.04
CA LEU A 90 -7.74 -9.71 -1.58
C LEU A 90 -8.83 -10.62 -0.98
N TYR A 91 -9.69 -10.05 -0.13
CA TYR A 91 -10.68 -10.84 0.60
C TYR A 91 -11.99 -11.06 -0.16
N ASN A 92 -12.37 -10.14 -1.05
CA ASN A 92 -13.69 -10.16 -1.68
C ASN A 92 -13.64 -10.17 -3.22
N GLY A 93 -12.48 -9.92 -3.83
CA GLY A 93 -12.32 -9.92 -5.28
C GLY A 93 -12.35 -11.33 -5.87
N THR A 94 -12.74 -11.43 -7.15
CA THR A 94 -12.57 -12.65 -7.95
C THR A 94 -11.09 -12.91 -8.19
N GLU A 95 -10.73 -14.16 -8.57
CA GLU A 95 -9.34 -14.49 -8.85
C GLU A 95 -8.76 -13.62 -9.99
N GLU A 96 -9.57 -13.35 -11.02
CA GLU A 96 -9.20 -12.45 -12.12
C GLU A 96 -8.90 -11.02 -11.64
N GLN A 97 -9.75 -10.48 -10.75
CA GLN A 97 -9.52 -9.17 -10.13
C GLN A 97 -8.26 -9.15 -9.27
N LYS A 98 -8.00 -10.21 -8.51
CA LYS A 98 -6.78 -10.33 -7.70
C LYS A 98 -5.53 -10.34 -8.57
N GLN A 99 -5.50 -11.18 -9.60
CA GLN A 99 -4.37 -11.26 -10.54
C GLN A 99 -4.11 -9.92 -11.24
N LYS A 100 -5.15 -9.21 -11.62
CA LYS A 100 -5.04 -7.93 -12.30
C LYS A 100 -4.58 -6.82 -11.36
N TYR A 101 -5.31 -6.60 -10.28
CA TYR A 101 -5.13 -5.41 -9.45
C TYR A 101 -4.07 -5.59 -8.35
N LEU A 102 -4.03 -6.72 -7.65
CA LEU A 102 -3.03 -6.93 -6.60
C LEU A 102 -1.64 -7.02 -7.19
N LYS A 103 -1.49 -7.68 -8.34
CA LYS A 103 -0.21 -7.76 -9.04
C LYS A 103 0.27 -6.39 -9.50
N GLY A 104 -0.61 -5.58 -10.09
CA GLY A 104 -0.28 -4.22 -10.50
C GLY A 104 0.12 -3.31 -9.31
N ILE A 105 -0.57 -3.43 -8.17
CA ILE A 105 -0.20 -2.73 -6.93
C ILE A 105 1.15 -3.23 -6.40
N ALA A 106 1.38 -4.55 -6.42
CA ALA A 106 2.61 -5.14 -5.90
C ALA A 106 3.86 -4.75 -6.70
N THR A 107 3.71 -4.54 -8.02
CA THR A 107 4.80 -4.09 -8.91
C THR A 107 4.96 -2.57 -8.96
N GLY A 108 4.02 -1.81 -8.41
CA GLY A 108 3.98 -0.34 -8.47
C GLY A 108 3.50 0.21 -9.81
N GLU A 109 2.99 -0.63 -10.72
CA GLU A 109 2.35 -0.21 -11.97
C GLU A 109 1.01 0.47 -11.71
N LEU A 110 0.28 0.00 -10.69
CA LEU A 110 -0.97 0.59 -10.23
C LEU A 110 -0.77 1.21 -8.84
N ILE A 111 -1.37 2.38 -8.66
CA ILE A 111 -1.44 3.04 -7.35
C ILE A 111 -2.82 2.76 -6.78
N GLY A 112 -2.86 2.06 -5.64
CA GLY A 112 -4.10 1.82 -4.92
C GLY A 112 -4.58 3.08 -4.19
N ALA A 113 -5.87 3.32 -4.24
CA ALA A 113 -6.55 4.38 -3.49
C ALA A 113 -7.83 3.83 -2.84
N PHE A 114 -8.29 4.49 -1.80
CA PHE A 114 -9.47 4.08 -1.05
C PHE A 114 -10.36 5.30 -0.76
N GLY A 115 -11.60 5.25 -1.23
CA GLY A 115 -12.61 6.25 -0.96
C GLY A 115 -13.83 5.56 -0.35
N LEU A 116 -14.14 5.87 0.90
CA LEU A 116 -15.22 5.22 1.64
C LEU A 116 -16.28 6.24 2.10
N THR A 117 -15.85 7.30 2.76
CA THR A 117 -16.75 8.22 3.46
C THR A 117 -17.57 9.06 2.48
N GLU A 118 -18.87 9.12 2.72
CA GLU A 118 -19.83 10.00 2.03
C GLU A 118 -20.38 11.04 3.00
N PRO A 119 -21.00 12.13 2.51
CA PRO A 119 -21.59 13.14 3.38
C PRO A 119 -22.62 12.59 4.38
N GLY A 120 -23.35 11.53 4.01
CA GLY A 120 -24.36 10.86 4.84
C GLY A 120 -23.87 9.57 5.51
N ALA A 121 -22.66 9.09 5.22
CA ALA A 121 -22.16 7.80 5.68
C ALA A 121 -20.69 7.88 6.14
N GLY A 122 -20.49 8.21 7.40
CA GLY A 122 -19.19 8.19 8.06
C GLY A 122 -18.99 6.90 8.85
N SER A 123 -19.32 6.91 10.15
CA SER A 123 -19.24 5.73 11.02
C SER A 123 -20.16 4.60 10.60
N ASP A 124 -21.30 4.93 10.01
CA ASP A 124 -22.20 3.98 9.37
C ASP A 124 -21.79 3.74 7.91
N ALA A 125 -20.77 2.94 7.70
CA ALA A 125 -20.32 2.56 6.37
C ALA A 125 -21.36 1.72 5.59
N GLY A 126 -22.33 1.11 6.27
CA GLY A 126 -23.45 0.41 5.63
C GLY A 126 -24.49 1.33 5.01
N GLY A 127 -24.50 2.61 5.40
CA GLY A 127 -25.41 3.62 4.89
C GLY A 127 -24.97 4.32 3.60
N GLN A 128 -23.93 3.82 2.92
CA GLN A 128 -23.45 4.38 1.66
C GLN A 128 -24.51 4.32 0.55
N GLN A 129 -24.56 5.37 -0.26
CA GLN A 129 -25.53 5.52 -1.36
C GLN A 129 -24.86 5.62 -2.74
N THR A 130 -23.55 5.67 -2.79
CA THR A 130 -22.81 5.68 -4.07
C THR A 130 -23.12 4.43 -4.88
N THR A 131 -23.49 4.63 -6.12
CA THR A 131 -23.76 3.58 -7.10
C THR A 131 -22.74 3.62 -8.22
N ALA A 132 -22.49 2.47 -8.85
CA ALA A 132 -21.66 2.38 -10.06
C ALA A 132 -22.48 1.80 -11.20
N GLU A 133 -22.42 2.43 -12.37
CA GLU A 133 -23.05 1.97 -13.59
C GLU A 133 -21.98 1.77 -14.67
N LEU A 134 -22.02 0.62 -15.32
CA LEU A 134 -21.12 0.33 -16.45
C LEU A 134 -21.66 1.01 -17.70
N VAL A 135 -20.91 1.97 -18.24
CA VAL A 135 -21.26 2.71 -19.47
C VAL A 135 -20.15 2.47 -20.49
N GLY A 136 -20.39 1.56 -21.40
CA GLY A 136 -19.39 1.14 -22.39
C GLY A 136 -18.45 0.04 -21.88
N ASP A 137 -17.37 -0.23 -22.63
CA ASP A 137 -16.35 -1.25 -22.30
C ASP A 137 -15.32 -0.73 -21.28
#